data_e8fd2148c266b3bdfe280cda33e264df
#
_entry.id   e8fd2148c266b3bdfe280cda33e264df
#
_cell.length_a   1.000
_cell.length_b   1.000
_cell.length_c   1.000
_cell.angle_alpha   90.00
_cell.angle_beta   90.00
_cell.angle_gamma   90.00
#
_symmetry.space_group_name_H-M   'P 1'
#
loop_
_entity.id
_entity.type
_entity.pdbx_description
1 polymer ?
#
loop_
_entity_poly.entity_id
_entity_poly.type
_entity_poly.pdbx_seq_one_letter_code
_entity_poly.pdbx_strand_id
1 'polypeptide(L)'
;MENDFRWLPTKEATAYLGVSSQFLKKNRDIKDGFLLEEKHYILGANINSSILWNVSAILKEFHYRGCLIRKGQKIISDLKKEAKK
;
A
#
# COMPACT_ATOMS: atom_id res chain seq x y z
N MET A 1 12.43 -0.64 20.27
CA MET A 1 12.16 -0.61 19.74
C MET A 1 11.40 -0.74 19.14
N GLU A 2 11.09 -0.74 19.31
CA GLU A 2 10.42 -0.85 18.87
C GLU A 2 9.97 -1.23 17.89
N ASN A 3 9.80 -1.18 17.87
CA ASN A 3 9.19 -2.11 17.07
C ASN A 3 8.25 -1.48 16.13
N ASP A 4 8.71 -1.24 14.96
CA ASP A 4 7.95 -0.51 13.95
C ASP A 4 6.99 -1.38 13.18
N PHE A 5 6.98 -2.69 13.46
CA PHE A 5 6.17 -3.58 12.66
C PHE A 5 4.91 -3.96 13.41
N ARG A 6 3.80 -3.80 12.74
CA ARG A 6 2.53 -4.21 13.27
C ARG A 6 1.84 -5.10 12.25
N TRP A 7 1.70 -6.36 12.59
CA TRP A 7 1.08 -7.35 11.72
C TRP A 7 -0.34 -7.57 12.18
N LEU A 8 -1.31 -7.19 11.35
CA LEU A 8 -2.72 -7.26 11.69
C LEU A 8 -3.47 -8.14 10.70
N PRO A 9 -4.48 -8.91 11.18
CA PRO A 9 -5.38 -9.62 10.25
C PRO A 9 -6.10 -8.65 9.34
N THR A 10 -6.65 -9.16 8.26
CA THR A 10 -7.25 -8.33 7.22
C THR A 10 -8.27 -7.34 7.78
N LYS A 11 -9.16 -7.80 8.65
CA LYS A 11 -10.21 -6.93 9.18
C LYS A 11 -9.63 -5.73 9.92
N GLU A 12 -8.68 -5.98 10.81
CA GLU A 12 -8.05 -4.91 11.57
C GLU A 12 -7.18 -4.03 10.69
N ALA A 13 -6.49 -4.65 9.72
CA ALA A 13 -5.65 -3.90 8.80
C ALA A 13 -6.47 -2.92 7.96
N THR A 14 -7.64 -3.36 7.46
CA THR A 14 -8.49 -2.47 6.67
C THR A 14 -8.96 -1.29 7.49
N ALA A 15 -9.32 -1.52 8.75
CA ALA A 15 -9.75 -0.44 9.64
C ALA A 15 -8.60 0.53 9.90
N TYR A 16 -7.40 0.01 10.13
CA TYR A 16 -6.24 0.85 10.40
C TYR A 16 -5.85 1.68 9.18
N LEU A 17 -5.88 1.06 8.00
CA LEU A 17 -5.41 1.70 6.77
C LEU A 17 -6.50 2.51 6.07
N GLY A 18 -7.76 2.30 6.41
CA GLY A 18 -8.86 3.01 5.76
C GLY A 18 -9.13 2.55 4.34
N VAL A 19 -8.87 1.28 4.05
CA VAL A 19 -9.10 0.73 2.71
C VAL A 19 -9.90 -0.56 2.84
N SER A 20 -10.46 -1.03 1.72
CA SER A 20 -11.23 -2.27 1.71
C SER A 20 -10.31 -3.49 1.67
N SER A 21 -10.85 -4.65 2.08
CA SER A 21 -10.10 -5.89 1.97
C SER A 21 -9.81 -6.23 0.52
N GLN A 22 -10.73 -5.89 -0.37
CA GLN A 22 -10.51 -6.12 -1.80
C GLN A 22 -9.35 -5.28 -2.33
N PHE A 23 -9.23 -4.04 -1.85
CA PHE A 23 -8.11 -3.18 -2.23
C PHE A 23 -6.78 -3.83 -1.86
N LEU A 24 -6.67 -4.32 -0.61
CA LEU A 24 -5.44 -4.97 -0.17
C LEU A 24 -5.14 -6.21 -1.00
N LYS A 25 -6.15 -7.04 -1.22
CA LYS A 25 -5.93 -8.32 -1.90
C LYS A 25 -5.59 -8.14 -3.38
N LYS A 26 -6.20 -7.18 -4.05
CA LYS A 26 -5.94 -6.98 -5.47
C LYS A 26 -4.60 -6.32 -5.74
N ASN A 27 -4.02 -5.67 -4.74
CA ASN A 27 -2.75 -4.99 -4.92
C ASN A 27 -1.56 -5.83 -4.46
N ARG A 28 -1.77 -7.11 -4.18
CA ARG A 28 -0.66 -8.01 -3.88
C ARG A 28 0.17 -8.31 -5.11
N ASP A 29 1.43 -8.64 -4.91
CA ASP A 29 2.36 -8.94 -5.98
C ASP A 29 1.87 -10.08 -6.88
N ILE A 30 1.17 -11.07 -6.31
CA ILE A 30 0.65 -12.18 -7.10
C ILE A 30 -0.45 -11.73 -8.09
N LYS A 31 -0.91 -10.51 -7.96
CA LYS A 31 -1.89 -9.92 -8.88
C LYS A 31 -1.31 -8.69 -9.57
N ASP A 32 0.00 -8.66 -9.69
CA ASP A 32 0.74 -7.57 -10.33
C ASP A 32 0.62 -6.26 -9.57
N GLY A 33 0.30 -6.33 -8.29
CA GLY A 33 0.22 -5.16 -7.44
C GLY A 33 1.56 -4.84 -6.78
N PHE A 34 1.55 -3.81 -5.95
CA PHE A 34 2.77 -3.30 -5.34
C PHE A 34 3.01 -3.81 -3.92
N LEU A 35 2.08 -4.57 -3.36
CA LEU A 35 2.25 -5.13 -2.02
C LEU A 35 3.00 -6.45 -2.13
N LEU A 36 4.18 -6.49 -1.53
CA LEU A 36 5.10 -7.61 -1.68
C LEU A 36 4.97 -8.57 -0.52
N GLU A 37 4.98 -9.86 -0.83
CA GLU A 37 4.98 -10.90 0.19
C GLU A 37 6.22 -10.75 1.07
N GLU A 38 6.07 -11.01 2.35
CA GLU A 38 7.09 -10.88 3.38
C GLU A 38 7.36 -9.44 3.82
N LYS A 39 7.24 -8.49 2.91
CA LYS A 39 7.45 -7.08 3.26
C LYS A 39 6.14 -6.43 3.72
N HIS A 40 5.08 -6.62 2.97
CA HIS A 40 3.80 -5.97 3.23
C HIS A 40 2.76 -6.92 3.78
N TYR A 41 2.89 -8.21 3.51
CA TYR A 41 1.96 -9.20 4.06
C TYR A 41 2.65 -10.55 4.18
N ILE A 42 2.10 -11.40 5.06
CA ILE A 42 2.54 -12.78 5.18
C ILE A 42 1.32 -13.69 5.21
N LEU A 43 1.54 -14.90 4.70
CA LEU A 43 0.49 -15.92 4.68
C LEU A 43 0.59 -16.74 5.96
N GLY A 44 -0.57 -17.20 6.44
CA GLY A 44 -0.59 -18.04 7.62
C GLY A 44 -0.05 -19.44 7.37
N ALA A 45 0.05 -20.22 8.44
CA ALA A 45 0.66 -21.53 8.38
C ALA A 45 -0.18 -22.54 7.60
N ASN A 46 -1.47 -22.29 7.40
CA ASN A 46 -2.30 -23.20 6.62
C ASN A 46 -3.30 -22.38 5.80
N ILE A 47 -4.00 -23.10 4.91
CA ILE A 47 -4.82 -22.42 3.89
C ILE A 47 -5.98 -21.62 4.49
N ASN A 48 -6.40 -21.96 5.70
CA ASN A 48 -7.51 -21.25 6.34
C ASN A 48 -7.05 -20.11 7.24
N SER A 49 -5.74 -19.91 7.37
CA SER A 49 -5.21 -18.85 8.20
C SER A 49 -5.42 -17.48 7.53
N SER A 50 -5.68 -16.47 8.35
CA SER A 50 -5.80 -15.11 7.84
C SER A 50 -4.46 -14.60 7.35
N ILE A 51 -4.50 -13.76 6.33
CA ILE A 51 -3.33 -13.02 5.89
C ILE A 51 -3.05 -11.95 6.95
N LEU A 52 -1.79 -11.80 7.32
CA LEU A 52 -1.36 -10.74 8.21
C LEU A 52 -0.70 -9.65 7.40
N TRP A 53 -1.04 -8.40 7.69
CA TRP A 53 -0.57 -7.26 6.92
C TRP A 53 0.31 -6.37 7.78
N ASN A 54 1.46 -5.99 7.23
CA ASN A 54 2.37 -5.07 7.90
C ASN A 54 1.88 -3.65 7.64
N VAL A 55 1.00 -3.15 8.51
CA VAL A 55 0.34 -1.87 8.26
C VAL A 55 1.32 -0.71 8.26
N SER A 56 2.39 -0.78 9.06
CA SER A 56 3.39 0.29 9.06
C SER A 56 4.08 0.40 7.71
N ALA A 57 4.50 -0.73 7.14
CA ALA A 57 5.17 -0.72 5.85
C ALA A 57 4.22 -0.31 4.74
N ILE A 58 2.95 -0.75 4.84
CA ILE A 58 1.95 -0.40 3.84
C ILE A 58 1.67 1.10 3.85
N LEU A 59 1.57 1.71 5.03
CA LEU A 59 1.36 3.15 5.11
C LEU A 59 2.51 3.92 4.49
N LYS A 60 3.74 3.47 4.71
CA LYS A 60 4.90 4.11 4.09
C LYS A 60 4.84 3.99 2.56
N GLU A 61 4.40 2.85 2.07
CA GLU A 61 4.27 2.64 0.64
C GLU A 61 3.17 3.53 0.05
N PHE A 62 2.03 3.65 0.74
CA PHE A 62 0.96 4.54 0.31
C PHE A 62 1.45 5.98 0.21
N HIS A 63 2.16 6.43 1.23
CA HIS A 63 2.65 7.80 1.26
C HIS A 63 3.64 8.04 0.11
N TYR A 64 4.56 7.11 -0.09
CA TYR A 64 5.55 7.21 -1.14
C TYR A 64 4.88 7.32 -2.52
N ARG A 65 3.89 6.44 -2.79
CA ARG A 65 3.20 6.45 -4.07
C ARG A 65 2.34 7.70 -4.24
N GLY A 66 1.72 8.16 -3.16
CA GLY A 66 0.96 9.40 -3.20
C GLY A 66 1.85 10.59 -3.54
N CYS A 67 3.06 10.62 -2.99
CA CYS A 67 4.02 11.67 -3.31
C CYS A 67 4.43 11.63 -4.77
N LEU A 68 4.68 10.44 -5.32
CA LEU A 68 5.06 10.31 -6.72
C LEU A 68 3.95 10.79 -7.64
N ILE A 69 2.71 10.42 -7.35
CA ILE A 69 1.57 10.84 -8.16
C ILE A 69 1.44 12.36 -8.15
N ARG A 70 1.56 12.97 -6.98
CA ARG A 70 1.42 14.42 -6.87
C ARG A 70 2.56 15.15 -7.56
N LYS A 71 3.78 14.64 -7.48
CA LYS A 71 4.90 15.21 -8.20
C LYS A 71 4.67 15.13 -9.71
N GLY A 72 4.19 13.99 -10.19
CA GLY A 72 3.88 13.84 -11.60
C GLY A 72 2.81 14.81 -12.07
N GLN A 73 1.77 14.98 -11.27
CA GLN A 73 0.71 15.92 -11.60
C GLN A 73 1.21 17.35 -11.65
N LYS A 74 2.11 17.72 -10.73
CA LYS A 74 2.67 19.05 -10.72
C LYS A 74 3.52 19.30 -11.96
N ILE A 75 4.32 18.33 -12.37
CA ILE A 75 5.15 18.44 -13.56
C ILE A 75 4.27 18.66 -14.79
N ILE A 76 3.22 17.85 -14.93
CA ILE A 76 2.29 17.96 -16.05
C ILE A 76 1.61 19.33 -16.04
N SER A 77 1.19 19.80 -14.89
CA SER A 77 0.55 21.10 -14.76
C SER A 77 1.48 22.23 -15.20
N ASP A 78 2.74 22.17 -14.77
CA ASP A 78 3.73 23.19 -15.14
C ASP A 78 4.01 23.18 -16.65
N LEU A 79 4.08 21.98 -17.23
CA LEU A 79 4.27 21.86 -18.67
C LEU A 79 3.09 22.45 -19.46
N LYS A 80 1.87 22.25 -18.98
CA LYS A 80 0.71 22.81 -19.62
C LYS A 80 0.70 24.32 -19.56
N LYS A 81 1.16 24.90 -18.45
CA LYS A 81 1.26 26.33 -18.33
C LYS A 81 2.23 26.90 -19.33
N GLU A 82 3.37 26.24 -19.51
CA GLU A 82 4.36 26.69 -20.48
C GLU A 82 3.82 26.59 -21.91
N ALA A 83 3.07 25.53 -22.19
CA ALA A 83 2.53 25.32 -23.51
C ALA A 83 1.51 26.39 -23.92
N LYS A 84 0.93 27.07 -22.96
CA LYS A 84 -0.06 28.11 -23.23
C LYS A 84 0.56 29.46 -23.55
N LYS A 85 1.84 29.58 -23.40
CA LYS A 85 2.51 30.83 -23.78
C LYS A 85 2.77 30.87 -25.29
#